data_4dbba8dfa7ec9246d1697c2041baa69d
#
_entry.id   4dbba8dfa7ec9246d1697c2041baa69d
#
_cell.length_a   1.000
_cell.length_b   1.000
_cell.length_c   1.000
_cell.angle_alpha   90.00
_cell.angle_beta   90.00
_cell.angle_gamma   90.00
#
_symmetry.space_group_name_H-M   'P 1'
#
loop_
_entity.id
_entity.type
_entity.pdbx_description
1 polymer ?
#
loop_
_entity_poly.entity_id
_entity_poly.type
_entity_poly.pdbx_seq_one_letter_code
_entity_poly.pdbx_strand_id
1 'polypeptide(L)'
;MSESVAIIPTYNESGNINNILENIQDLSIKFDVIVVDDNSPDGTGDIIKDLIVKKKFNINITLIERKVKDGLGSAYIEGFQKAISLNYKFIFQIDCDGSHNPKKLVEMKKTLVNDSDIVVGSRYIKGISVLHWPLPRLLLSIFANYYVKFITGMKVNDSTGGFNGYSRDAIESILKNKITFQGYAFQIQMKFIGYKLGFKIKEIPIIFKDREIGESKMSINIFYEAFFGILGMKIKSLVFPLKS
;
A
#
# COMPACT_ATOMS: atom_id res chain seq x y z
N MET A 1 -20.42 -3.74 10.00
CA MET A 1 -19.14 -3.20 9.52
C MET A 1 -18.01 -4.04 10.05
N SER A 2 -16.99 -4.32 9.25
CA SER A 2 -15.76 -4.97 9.70
C SER A 2 -14.92 -3.97 10.52
N GLU A 3 -14.00 -4.48 11.38
CA GLU A 3 -12.97 -3.63 11.99
C GLU A 3 -11.81 -3.33 11.03
N SER A 4 -11.77 -4.02 9.89
CA SER A 4 -10.67 -4.01 8.93
C SER A 4 -11.13 -3.58 7.55
N VAL A 5 -10.31 -2.76 6.88
CA VAL A 5 -10.58 -2.29 5.53
C VAL A 5 -9.36 -2.42 4.65
N ALA A 6 -9.56 -2.85 3.40
CA ALA A 6 -8.54 -2.84 2.35
C ALA A 6 -8.78 -1.62 1.45
N ILE A 7 -7.73 -0.81 1.24
CA ILE A 7 -7.73 0.31 0.30
C ILE A 7 -7.13 -0.17 -1.00
N ILE A 8 -7.87 0.01 -2.09
CA ILE A 8 -7.52 -0.42 -3.45
C ILE A 8 -7.54 0.80 -4.36
N PRO A 9 -6.39 1.39 -4.69
CA PRO A 9 -6.33 2.41 -5.74
C PRO A 9 -6.52 1.76 -7.11
N THR A 10 -7.31 2.40 -7.98
CA THR A 10 -7.58 1.91 -9.34
C THR A 10 -7.31 2.98 -10.39
N TYR A 11 -6.73 2.55 -11.52
CA TYR A 11 -6.65 3.31 -12.76
C TYR A 11 -6.52 2.35 -13.94
N ASN A 12 -7.60 2.19 -14.71
CA ASN A 12 -7.72 1.21 -15.79
C ASN A 12 -7.61 -0.24 -15.28
N GLU A 13 -8.47 -0.59 -14.33
CA GLU A 13 -8.50 -1.90 -13.68
C GLU A 13 -9.84 -2.65 -13.91
N SER A 14 -10.59 -2.30 -14.99
CA SER A 14 -11.88 -2.91 -15.30
C SER A 14 -11.83 -4.43 -15.40
N GLY A 15 -10.70 -4.99 -15.88
CA GLY A 15 -10.47 -6.44 -15.97
C GLY A 15 -10.13 -7.12 -14.66
N ASN A 16 -9.68 -6.38 -13.63
CA ASN A 16 -9.14 -6.93 -12.39
C ASN A 16 -10.07 -6.74 -11.18
N ILE A 17 -10.88 -5.67 -11.18
CA ILE A 17 -11.64 -5.24 -10.00
C ILE A 17 -12.61 -6.31 -9.47
N ASN A 18 -13.30 -7.03 -10.34
CA ASN A 18 -14.20 -8.12 -9.91
C ASN A 18 -13.43 -9.21 -9.16
N ASN A 19 -12.31 -9.66 -9.73
CA ASN A 19 -11.52 -10.75 -9.17
C ASN A 19 -10.94 -10.40 -7.79
N ILE A 20 -10.40 -9.19 -7.60
CA ILE A 20 -9.87 -8.78 -6.29
C ILE A 20 -10.96 -8.71 -5.23
N LEU A 21 -12.17 -8.21 -5.57
CA LEU A 21 -13.30 -8.13 -4.65
C LEU A 21 -13.82 -9.54 -4.27
N GLU A 22 -13.90 -10.46 -5.22
CA GLU A 22 -14.25 -11.87 -4.97
C GLU A 22 -13.25 -12.52 -4.02
N ASN A 23 -11.95 -12.37 -4.29
CA ASN A 23 -10.90 -12.92 -3.43
C ASN A 23 -10.91 -12.33 -2.01
N ILE A 24 -11.27 -11.06 -1.84
CA ILE A 24 -11.38 -10.44 -0.51
C ILE A 24 -12.62 -10.91 0.23
N GLN A 25 -13.75 -11.03 -0.46
CA GLN A 25 -14.99 -11.57 0.12
C GLN A 25 -14.80 -12.97 0.68
N ASP A 26 -14.04 -13.82 -0.01
CA ASP A 26 -13.83 -15.24 0.31
C ASP A 26 -12.80 -15.46 1.44
N LEU A 27 -12.30 -14.40 2.06
CA LEU A 27 -11.38 -14.51 3.19
C LEU A 27 -12.07 -15.08 4.42
N SER A 28 -11.31 -15.83 5.23
CA SER A 28 -11.80 -16.44 6.47
C SER A 28 -12.22 -15.44 7.55
N ILE A 29 -11.83 -14.17 7.39
CA ILE A 29 -12.25 -13.05 8.23
C ILE A 29 -12.71 -11.90 7.34
N LYS A 30 -13.71 -11.14 7.83
CA LYS A 30 -14.32 -10.08 7.05
C LYS A 30 -13.41 -8.86 6.91
N PHE A 31 -13.29 -8.38 5.69
CA PHE A 31 -12.73 -7.06 5.34
C PHE A 31 -13.79 -6.27 4.60
N ASP A 32 -13.89 -4.97 4.88
CA ASP A 32 -14.56 -4.03 4.01
C ASP A 32 -13.54 -3.46 3.01
N VAL A 33 -13.99 -2.81 1.95
CA VAL A 33 -13.12 -2.30 0.87
C VAL A 33 -13.41 -0.82 0.62
N ILE A 34 -12.35 -0.02 0.48
CA ILE A 34 -12.41 1.33 -0.08
C ILE A 34 -11.66 1.30 -1.40
N VAL A 35 -12.38 1.51 -2.50
CA VAL A 35 -11.77 1.70 -3.82
C VAL A 35 -11.59 3.19 -4.07
N VAL A 36 -10.40 3.59 -4.49
CA VAL A 36 -10.08 4.98 -4.86
C VAL A 36 -9.77 5.00 -6.34
N ASP A 37 -10.73 5.43 -7.15
CA ASP A 37 -10.61 5.45 -8.61
C ASP A 37 -10.11 6.80 -9.12
N ASP A 38 -9.01 6.77 -9.85
CA ASP A 38 -8.33 7.93 -10.42
C ASP A 38 -8.96 8.38 -11.76
N ASN A 39 -10.30 8.41 -11.83
CA ASN A 39 -11.06 8.76 -13.04
C ASN A 39 -10.68 7.84 -14.22
N SER A 40 -10.84 6.56 -14.03
CA SER A 40 -10.48 5.53 -15.01
C SER A 40 -11.30 5.65 -16.29
N PRO A 41 -10.69 5.88 -17.46
CA PRO A 41 -11.41 5.98 -18.73
C PRO A 41 -11.95 4.64 -19.26
N ASP A 42 -11.54 3.50 -18.70
CA ASP A 42 -11.96 2.16 -19.11
C ASP A 42 -13.28 1.70 -18.48
N GLY A 43 -13.96 2.59 -17.71
CA GLY A 43 -15.21 2.28 -17.03
C GLY A 43 -15.08 1.56 -15.69
N THR A 44 -13.88 1.47 -15.12
CA THR A 44 -13.66 0.84 -13.79
C THR A 44 -14.60 1.41 -12.73
N GLY A 45 -14.73 2.74 -12.63
CA GLY A 45 -15.62 3.40 -11.66
C GLY A 45 -17.08 3.00 -11.81
N ASP A 46 -17.58 2.92 -13.06
CA ASP A 46 -18.96 2.54 -13.33
C ASP A 46 -19.24 1.07 -13.01
N ILE A 47 -18.28 0.19 -13.27
CA ILE A 47 -18.35 -1.21 -12.85
C ILE A 47 -18.52 -1.29 -11.34
N ILE A 48 -17.73 -0.54 -10.56
CA ILE A 48 -17.80 -0.57 -9.10
C ILE A 48 -19.15 -0.05 -8.60
N LYS A 49 -19.68 1.03 -9.17
CA LYS A 49 -21.03 1.56 -8.85
C LYS A 49 -22.10 0.49 -9.06
N ASP A 50 -22.05 -0.19 -10.20
CA ASP A 50 -22.99 -1.24 -10.55
C ASP A 50 -22.93 -2.43 -9.55
N LEU A 51 -21.70 -2.82 -9.16
CA LEU A 51 -21.50 -3.86 -8.15
C LEU A 51 -22.07 -3.48 -6.78
N ILE A 52 -21.93 -2.21 -6.36
CA ILE A 52 -22.50 -1.68 -5.12
C ILE A 52 -24.03 -1.69 -5.17
N VAL A 53 -24.62 -1.18 -6.26
CA VAL A 53 -26.09 -1.11 -6.42
C VAL A 53 -26.70 -2.50 -6.44
N LYS A 54 -26.11 -3.44 -7.17
CA LYS A 54 -26.55 -4.84 -7.26
C LYS A 54 -26.29 -5.65 -6.00
N LYS A 55 -25.56 -5.10 -5.01
CA LYS A 55 -25.15 -5.81 -3.78
C LYS A 55 -24.52 -7.17 -4.10
N LYS A 56 -23.67 -7.21 -5.14
CA LYS A 56 -23.06 -8.46 -5.61
C LYS A 56 -22.19 -9.13 -4.55
N PHE A 57 -21.60 -8.35 -3.65
CA PHE A 57 -20.67 -8.83 -2.63
C PHE A 57 -21.24 -8.70 -1.21
N ASN A 58 -20.91 -9.64 -0.35
CA ASN A 58 -21.30 -9.63 1.07
C ASN A 58 -20.28 -8.87 1.96
N ILE A 59 -19.64 -7.85 1.40
CA ILE A 59 -18.71 -6.93 2.05
C ILE A 59 -19.15 -5.49 1.76
N ASN A 60 -18.82 -4.54 2.65
CA ASN A 60 -19.09 -3.14 2.35
C ASN A 60 -18.03 -2.60 1.40
N ILE A 61 -18.47 -2.01 0.29
CA ILE A 61 -17.61 -1.36 -0.69
C ILE A 61 -17.92 0.12 -0.68
N THR A 62 -16.91 0.94 -0.46
CA THR A 62 -16.98 2.40 -0.59
C THR A 62 -16.16 2.81 -1.81
N LEU A 63 -16.76 3.54 -2.73
CA LEU A 63 -16.07 4.11 -3.89
C LEU A 63 -15.77 5.60 -3.62
N ILE A 64 -14.54 5.98 -3.89
CA ILE A 64 -14.08 7.37 -3.97
C ILE A 64 -13.67 7.61 -5.42
N GLU A 65 -14.39 8.50 -6.12
CA GLU A 65 -14.06 8.90 -7.48
C GLU A 65 -13.29 10.21 -7.44
N ARG A 66 -12.06 10.16 -7.94
CA ARG A 66 -11.21 11.36 -8.04
C ARG A 66 -11.43 12.03 -9.40
N LYS A 67 -11.29 13.34 -9.42
CA LYS A 67 -11.50 14.11 -10.67
C LYS A 67 -10.33 13.96 -11.66
N VAL A 68 -9.12 13.74 -11.12
CA VAL A 68 -7.89 13.65 -11.88
C VAL A 68 -6.95 12.62 -11.25
N LYS A 69 -6.12 12.01 -12.08
CA LYS A 69 -5.03 11.15 -11.63
C LYS A 69 -3.89 12.00 -11.07
N ASP A 70 -3.67 11.91 -9.76
CA ASP A 70 -2.66 12.67 -9.03
C ASP A 70 -1.66 11.76 -8.27
N GLY A 71 -1.43 10.58 -8.81
CA GLY A 71 -0.47 9.62 -8.32
C GLY A 71 -0.98 8.69 -7.20
N LEU A 72 -0.26 7.57 -7.05
CA LEU A 72 -0.62 6.47 -6.14
C LEU A 72 -0.65 6.92 -4.67
N GLY A 73 0.33 7.74 -4.25
CA GLY A 73 0.42 8.22 -2.88
C GLY A 73 -0.79 9.04 -2.47
N SER A 74 -1.25 9.97 -3.32
CA SER A 74 -2.42 10.79 -3.03
C SER A 74 -3.71 9.95 -2.98
N ALA A 75 -3.85 8.92 -3.83
CA ALA A 75 -4.98 7.99 -3.77
C ALA A 75 -5.02 7.22 -2.43
N TYR A 76 -3.87 6.72 -1.98
CA TYR A 76 -3.80 6.06 -0.67
C TYR A 76 -4.10 7.02 0.50
N ILE A 77 -3.60 8.26 0.45
CA ILE A 77 -3.88 9.27 1.52
C ILE A 77 -5.38 9.52 1.62
N GLU A 78 -6.08 9.68 0.51
CA GLU A 78 -7.53 9.89 0.49
C GLU A 78 -8.28 8.66 1.03
N GLY A 79 -7.86 7.47 0.63
CA GLY A 79 -8.38 6.20 1.16
C GLY A 79 -8.15 6.05 2.67
N PHE A 80 -6.97 6.43 3.19
CA PHE A 80 -6.67 6.44 4.62
C PHE A 80 -7.55 7.40 5.39
N GLN A 81 -7.71 8.63 4.91
CA GLN A 81 -8.59 9.64 5.53
C GLN A 81 -10.03 9.14 5.60
N LYS A 82 -10.52 8.52 4.53
CA LYS A 82 -11.85 7.90 4.50
C LYS A 82 -11.95 6.73 5.49
N ALA A 83 -10.94 5.86 5.57
CA ALA A 83 -10.91 4.75 6.51
C ALA A 83 -10.96 5.23 7.98
N ILE A 84 -10.21 6.29 8.30
CA ILE A 84 -10.23 6.95 9.61
C ILE A 84 -11.62 7.51 9.91
N SER A 85 -12.23 8.24 8.97
CA SER A 85 -13.56 8.82 9.13
C SER A 85 -14.66 7.79 9.35
N LEU A 86 -14.47 6.56 8.85
CA LEU A 86 -15.36 5.42 9.03
C LEU A 86 -15.02 4.56 10.26
N ASN A 87 -14.08 4.99 11.09
CA ASN A 87 -13.67 4.32 12.33
C ASN A 87 -13.09 2.89 12.18
N TYR A 88 -12.45 2.58 11.06
CA TYR A 88 -11.73 1.31 10.92
C TYR A 88 -10.52 1.26 11.85
N LYS A 89 -10.29 0.09 12.49
CA LYS A 89 -9.16 -0.12 13.41
C LYS A 89 -7.90 -0.57 12.68
N PHE A 90 -8.06 -1.37 11.62
CA PHE A 90 -6.97 -1.94 10.83
C PHE A 90 -7.15 -1.59 9.36
N ILE A 91 -6.16 -0.97 8.77
CA ILE A 91 -6.22 -0.39 7.43
C ILE A 91 -5.10 -0.99 6.59
N PHE A 92 -5.44 -1.55 5.43
CA PHE A 92 -4.51 -2.26 4.57
C PHE A 92 -4.43 -1.63 3.19
N GLN A 93 -3.22 -1.66 2.60
CA GLN A 93 -2.96 -1.30 1.22
C GLN A 93 -2.83 -2.58 0.41
N ILE A 94 -3.51 -2.68 -0.72
CA ILE A 94 -3.38 -3.78 -1.68
C ILE A 94 -3.62 -3.27 -3.09
N ASP A 95 -2.81 -3.75 -4.05
CA ASP A 95 -2.98 -3.38 -5.46
C ASP A 95 -4.08 -4.23 -6.12
N CYS A 96 -4.73 -3.67 -7.14
CA CYS A 96 -5.83 -4.33 -7.86
C CYS A 96 -5.35 -5.38 -8.87
N ASP A 97 -4.09 -5.34 -9.31
CA ASP A 97 -3.51 -6.04 -10.45
C ASP A 97 -3.19 -7.53 -10.23
N GLY A 98 -3.58 -8.08 -9.08
CA GLY A 98 -3.34 -9.49 -8.72
C GLY A 98 -1.90 -9.81 -8.30
N SER A 99 -1.00 -8.82 -8.21
CA SER A 99 0.39 -9.02 -7.78
C SER A 99 0.50 -9.42 -6.30
N HIS A 100 -0.48 -9.06 -5.49
CA HIS A 100 -0.58 -9.37 -4.08
C HIS A 100 -1.66 -10.44 -3.83
N ASN A 101 -1.33 -11.48 -3.08
CA ASN A 101 -2.30 -12.50 -2.68
C ASN A 101 -3.18 -12.00 -1.51
N PRO A 102 -4.50 -11.76 -1.71
CA PRO A 102 -5.40 -11.25 -0.68
C PRO A 102 -5.47 -12.12 0.57
N LYS A 103 -5.21 -13.44 0.46
CA LYS A 103 -5.19 -14.35 1.63
C LYS A 103 -4.18 -13.93 2.68
N LYS A 104 -3.13 -13.19 2.31
CA LYS A 104 -2.15 -12.65 3.25
C LYS A 104 -2.71 -11.54 4.16
N LEU A 105 -3.80 -10.88 3.79
CA LEU A 105 -4.48 -9.91 4.64
C LEU A 105 -4.87 -10.51 6.01
N VAL A 106 -5.25 -11.79 6.04
CA VAL A 106 -5.58 -12.50 7.28
C VAL A 106 -4.37 -12.62 8.22
N GLU A 107 -3.20 -12.98 7.67
CA GLU A 107 -1.93 -13.07 8.43
C GLU A 107 -1.47 -11.67 8.87
N MET A 108 -1.58 -10.68 7.99
CA MET A 108 -1.25 -9.28 8.31
C MET A 108 -2.12 -8.75 9.46
N LYS A 109 -3.44 -8.98 9.42
CA LYS A 109 -4.34 -8.58 10.51
C LYS A 109 -3.96 -9.25 11.84
N LYS A 110 -3.69 -10.56 11.84
CA LYS A 110 -3.24 -11.28 13.04
C LYS A 110 -1.95 -10.67 13.60
N THR A 111 -1.02 -10.29 12.75
CA THR A 111 0.25 -9.67 13.15
C THR A 111 0.04 -8.28 13.77
N LEU A 112 -0.88 -7.45 13.20
CA LEU A 112 -1.24 -6.15 13.77
C LEU A 112 -1.91 -6.28 15.14
N VAL A 113 -2.84 -7.22 15.28
CA VAL A 113 -3.57 -7.42 16.55
C VAL A 113 -2.64 -7.84 17.68
N ASN A 114 -1.65 -8.68 17.39
CA ASN A 114 -0.87 -9.35 18.44
C ASN A 114 0.43 -8.62 18.78
N ASP A 115 1.07 -7.94 17.80
CA ASP A 115 2.49 -7.65 18.04
C ASP A 115 3.08 -6.51 17.17
N SER A 116 2.30 -5.71 16.47
CA SER A 116 2.84 -4.61 15.67
C SER A 116 1.81 -3.52 15.39
N ASP A 117 2.30 -2.33 15.05
CA ASP A 117 1.48 -1.19 14.61
C ASP A 117 1.46 -1.08 13.09
N ILE A 118 2.52 -1.58 12.45
CA ILE A 118 2.69 -1.60 11.00
C ILE A 118 3.15 -3.00 10.58
N VAL A 119 2.51 -3.56 9.57
CA VAL A 119 2.91 -4.83 8.97
C VAL A 119 3.23 -4.64 7.49
N VAL A 120 4.33 -5.20 7.03
CA VAL A 120 4.81 -5.12 5.65
C VAL A 120 4.81 -6.51 5.04
N GLY A 121 4.12 -6.67 3.92
CA GLY A 121 4.26 -7.85 3.07
C GLY A 121 5.59 -7.78 2.33
N SER A 122 6.56 -8.57 2.80
CA SER A 122 7.96 -8.47 2.36
C SER A 122 8.31 -9.57 1.36
N ARG A 123 8.90 -9.15 0.24
CA ARG A 123 9.45 -10.02 -0.81
C ARG A 123 10.83 -10.58 -0.43
N TYR A 124 11.45 -10.07 0.64
CA TYR A 124 12.87 -10.29 0.93
C TYR A 124 13.18 -10.85 2.32
N ILE A 125 12.22 -10.96 3.23
CA ILE A 125 12.47 -11.41 4.61
C ILE A 125 12.87 -12.89 4.71
N LYS A 126 12.42 -13.74 3.78
CA LYS A 126 12.80 -15.18 3.69
C LYS A 126 13.54 -15.51 2.39
N GLY A 127 14.40 -14.61 1.93
CA GLY A 127 15.01 -14.70 0.61
C GLY A 127 14.18 -13.97 -0.45
N ILE A 128 14.53 -14.16 -1.72
CA ILE A 128 13.88 -13.48 -2.85
C ILE A 128 12.61 -14.24 -3.22
N SER A 129 11.45 -13.59 -3.10
CA SER A 129 10.14 -14.18 -3.38
C SER A 129 9.36 -13.37 -4.41
N VAL A 130 9.97 -13.17 -5.59
CA VAL A 130 9.34 -12.52 -6.75
C VAL A 130 9.30 -13.50 -7.92
N LEU A 131 8.18 -13.49 -8.67
CA LEU A 131 7.99 -14.34 -9.84
C LEU A 131 7.96 -13.48 -11.10
N HIS A 132 8.61 -13.97 -12.17
CA HIS A 132 8.62 -13.38 -13.52
C HIS A 132 9.26 -11.99 -13.64
N TRP A 133 10.04 -11.53 -12.66
CA TRP A 133 10.75 -10.26 -12.80
C TRP A 133 12.01 -10.40 -13.66
N PRO A 134 12.25 -9.47 -14.59
CA PRO A 134 13.54 -9.37 -15.25
C PRO A 134 14.66 -9.12 -14.24
N LEU A 135 15.82 -9.73 -14.45
CA LEU A 135 16.97 -9.62 -13.54
C LEU A 135 17.39 -8.15 -13.24
N PRO A 136 17.42 -7.22 -14.21
CA PRO A 136 17.72 -5.81 -13.90
C PRO A 136 16.75 -5.17 -12.91
N ARG A 137 15.45 -5.45 -13.03
CA ARG A 137 14.41 -4.95 -12.10
C ARG A 137 14.61 -5.53 -10.70
N LEU A 138 14.92 -6.81 -10.60
CA LEU A 138 15.21 -7.47 -9.33
C LEU A 138 16.41 -6.85 -8.64
N LEU A 139 17.54 -6.70 -9.35
CA LEU A 139 18.77 -6.11 -8.82
C LEU A 139 18.55 -4.66 -8.37
N LEU A 140 17.83 -3.87 -9.17
CA LEU A 140 17.47 -2.50 -8.81
C LEU A 140 16.62 -2.43 -7.53
N SER A 141 15.63 -3.32 -7.40
CA SER A 141 14.78 -3.38 -6.20
C SER A 141 15.58 -3.78 -4.94
N ILE A 142 16.48 -4.75 -5.06
CA ILE A 142 17.35 -5.16 -3.96
C ILE A 142 18.28 -3.99 -3.56
N PHE A 143 18.93 -3.36 -4.53
CA PHE A 143 19.79 -2.20 -4.28
C PHE A 143 19.03 -1.06 -3.62
N ALA A 144 17.82 -0.73 -4.10
CA ALA A 144 16.99 0.30 -3.52
C ALA A 144 16.67 0.03 -2.04
N ASN A 145 16.33 -1.21 -1.67
CA ASN A 145 16.06 -1.58 -0.29
C ASN A 145 17.32 -1.49 0.61
N TYR A 146 18.48 -1.91 0.12
CA TYR A 146 19.75 -1.73 0.84
C TYR A 146 20.10 -0.25 1.04
N TYR A 147 19.95 0.57 -0.01
CA TYR A 147 20.15 2.01 0.07
C TYR A 147 19.23 2.66 1.10
N VAL A 148 17.93 2.37 1.05
CA VAL A 148 16.97 2.91 2.03
C VAL A 148 17.34 2.50 3.45
N LYS A 149 17.67 1.23 3.66
CA LYS A 149 18.08 0.72 4.97
C LYS A 149 19.32 1.43 5.50
N PHE A 150 20.32 1.65 4.66
CA PHE A 150 21.56 2.35 5.02
C PHE A 150 21.31 3.83 5.37
N ILE A 151 20.57 4.57 4.53
CA ILE A 151 20.30 6.00 4.75
C ILE A 151 19.37 6.23 5.94
N THR A 152 18.29 5.46 6.05
CA THR A 152 17.24 5.71 7.04
C THR A 152 17.51 5.08 8.40
N GLY A 153 18.26 3.98 8.43
CA GLY A 153 18.45 3.14 9.62
C GLY A 153 17.25 2.23 9.93
N MET A 154 16.23 2.18 9.07
CA MET A 154 15.08 1.27 9.27
C MET A 154 15.52 -0.19 9.19
N LYS A 155 15.01 -1.02 10.11
CA LYS A 155 15.23 -2.47 10.09
C LYS A 155 14.15 -3.19 9.26
N VAL A 156 13.83 -2.68 8.07
CA VAL A 156 12.85 -3.24 7.14
C VAL A 156 13.58 -3.73 5.90
N ASN A 157 13.32 -4.97 5.46
CA ASN A 157 13.96 -5.56 4.28
C ASN A 157 13.25 -5.16 3.00
N ASP A 158 11.93 -4.90 3.05
CA ASP A 158 11.13 -4.46 1.91
C ASP A 158 10.48 -3.10 2.17
N SER A 159 11.28 -2.05 2.06
CA SER A 159 10.79 -0.67 2.23
C SER A 159 10.00 -0.13 1.04
N THR A 160 10.19 -0.72 -0.15
CA THR A 160 9.53 -0.29 -1.41
C THR A 160 8.21 -0.99 -1.68
N GLY A 161 7.88 -2.07 -0.95
CA GLY A 161 6.66 -2.85 -1.14
C GLY A 161 5.39 -2.06 -0.82
N GLY A 162 4.34 -2.24 -1.65
CA GLY A 162 3.04 -1.56 -1.53
C GLY A 162 2.01 -2.33 -0.70
N PHE A 163 2.26 -3.58 -0.34
CA PHE A 163 1.35 -4.41 0.44
C PHE A 163 1.63 -4.24 1.92
N ASN A 164 0.88 -3.33 2.56
CA ASN A 164 1.12 -2.95 3.95
C ASN A 164 -0.19 -2.95 4.74
N GLY A 165 -0.07 -3.10 6.06
CA GLY A 165 -1.17 -2.91 6.99
C GLY A 165 -0.74 -2.01 8.15
N TYR A 166 -1.69 -1.27 8.69
CA TYR A 166 -1.47 -0.28 9.73
C TYR A 166 -2.57 -0.38 10.79
N SER A 167 -2.21 -0.17 12.04
CA SER A 167 -3.18 0.22 13.06
C SER A 167 -3.70 1.63 12.78
N ARG A 168 -4.89 1.94 13.25
CA ARG A 168 -5.47 3.28 13.13
C ARG A 168 -4.53 4.34 13.71
N ASP A 169 -4.02 4.12 14.92
CA ASP A 169 -3.15 5.08 15.61
C ASP A 169 -1.87 5.36 14.81
N ALA A 170 -1.30 4.34 14.17
CA ALA A 170 -0.14 4.50 13.31
C ALA A 170 -0.46 5.39 12.10
N ILE A 171 -1.57 5.14 11.39
CA ILE A 171 -1.97 5.95 10.24
C ILE A 171 -2.30 7.39 10.64
N GLU A 172 -3.09 7.60 11.70
CA GLU A 172 -3.43 8.94 12.17
C GLU A 172 -2.17 9.75 12.51
N SER A 173 -1.21 9.15 13.20
CA SER A 173 0.04 9.81 13.56
C SER A 173 0.94 10.06 12.34
N ILE A 174 1.02 9.12 11.40
CA ILE A 174 1.77 9.31 10.16
C ILE A 174 1.19 10.48 9.35
N LEU A 175 -0.13 10.55 9.19
CA LEU A 175 -0.81 11.57 8.39
C LEU A 175 -0.80 12.97 9.00
N LYS A 176 -0.46 13.15 10.29
CA LYS A 176 -0.16 14.46 10.86
C LYS A 176 1.10 15.10 10.25
N ASN A 177 1.93 14.32 9.58
CA ASN A 177 3.15 14.77 8.95
C ASN A 177 2.94 14.97 7.44
N LYS A 178 3.69 15.90 6.85
CA LYS A 178 3.61 16.18 5.42
C LYS A 178 4.13 15.00 4.61
N ILE A 179 3.26 14.31 3.87
CA ILE A 179 3.63 13.32 2.88
C ILE A 179 3.86 14.03 1.55
N THR A 180 5.05 13.87 0.97
CA THR A 180 5.48 14.62 -0.22
C THR A 180 5.79 13.74 -1.41
N PHE A 181 6.04 12.44 -1.18
CA PHE A 181 6.40 11.52 -2.25
C PHE A 181 5.17 10.84 -2.86
N GLN A 182 5.34 10.49 -4.12
CA GLN A 182 4.40 9.69 -4.89
C GLN A 182 5.06 8.35 -5.29
N GLY A 183 4.27 7.41 -5.79
CA GLY A 183 4.78 6.12 -6.25
C GLY A 183 5.54 5.32 -5.18
N TYR A 184 6.69 4.75 -5.55
CA TYR A 184 7.48 3.89 -4.64
C TYR A 184 8.08 4.65 -3.45
N ALA A 185 8.47 5.89 -3.63
CA ALA A 185 9.03 6.72 -2.56
C ALA A 185 7.98 7.03 -1.48
N PHE A 186 6.70 7.08 -1.84
CA PHE A 186 5.58 7.19 -0.89
C PHE A 186 5.60 6.03 0.13
N GLN A 187 5.77 4.79 -0.34
CA GLN A 187 5.80 3.62 0.54
C GLN A 187 6.98 3.67 1.53
N ILE A 188 8.12 4.18 1.07
CA ILE A 188 9.30 4.38 1.92
C ILE A 188 9.03 5.45 2.97
N GLN A 189 8.43 6.58 2.56
CA GLN A 189 8.13 7.70 3.45
C GLN A 189 7.15 7.29 4.57
N MET A 190 6.09 6.57 4.24
CA MET A 190 5.11 6.07 5.21
C MET A 190 5.78 5.21 6.29
N LYS A 191 6.59 4.23 5.88
CA LYS A 191 7.33 3.37 6.80
C LYS A 191 8.36 4.14 7.61
N PHE A 192 9.07 5.10 6.99
CA PHE A 192 10.07 5.90 7.67
C PHE A 192 9.47 6.80 8.74
N ILE A 193 8.35 7.48 8.47
CA ILE A 193 7.65 8.28 9.45
C ILE A 193 7.18 7.39 10.61
N GLY A 194 6.53 6.26 10.31
CA GLY A 194 6.12 5.31 11.34
C GLY A 194 7.29 4.81 12.21
N TYR A 195 8.41 4.45 11.59
CA TYR A 195 9.64 4.05 12.29
C TYR A 195 10.18 5.17 13.21
N LYS A 196 10.21 6.41 12.73
CA LYS A 196 10.70 7.57 13.49
C LYS A 196 9.78 7.95 14.64
N LEU A 197 8.49 7.70 14.52
CA LEU A 197 7.50 7.88 15.59
C LEU A 197 7.52 6.73 16.63
N GLY A 198 8.35 5.72 16.42
CA GLY A 198 8.52 4.59 17.35
C GLY A 198 7.52 3.45 17.17
N PHE A 199 6.71 3.46 16.13
CA PHE A 199 5.79 2.37 15.83
C PHE A 199 6.54 1.07 15.51
N LYS A 200 6.00 -0.04 16.02
CA LYS A 200 6.56 -1.37 15.82
C LYS A 200 6.22 -1.90 14.43
N ILE A 201 7.25 -2.05 13.59
CA ILE A 201 7.10 -2.56 12.22
C ILE A 201 7.48 -4.04 12.19
N LYS A 202 6.61 -4.89 11.65
CA LYS A 202 6.89 -6.29 11.36
C LYS A 202 6.76 -6.60 9.88
N GLU A 203 7.53 -7.57 9.42
CA GLU A 203 7.46 -8.08 8.06
C GLU A 203 6.92 -9.50 8.07
N ILE A 204 6.02 -9.80 7.14
CA ILE A 204 5.59 -11.17 6.84
C ILE A 204 6.01 -11.54 5.42
N PRO A 205 6.37 -12.79 5.15
CA PRO A 205 6.78 -13.19 3.81
C PRO A 205 5.58 -13.23 2.86
N ILE A 206 5.75 -12.63 1.69
CA ILE A 206 4.82 -12.74 0.57
C ILE A 206 5.53 -13.26 -0.67
N ILE A 207 4.77 -13.86 -1.58
CA ILE A 207 5.20 -14.10 -2.95
C ILE A 207 4.58 -12.99 -3.79
N PHE A 208 5.41 -12.22 -4.47
CA PHE A 208 4.96 -11.19 -5.40
C PHE A 208 5.00 -11.76 -6.82
N LYS A 209 3.85 -11.79 -7.47
CA LYS A 209 3.72 -12.20 -8.86
C LYS A 209 3.68 -10.95 -9.74
N ASP A 210 4.40 -10.94 -10.86
CA ASP A 210 4.27 -9.80 -11.77
C ASP A 210 2.84 -9.76 -12.32
N ARG A 211 2.35 -8.54 -12.57
CA ARG A 211 1.00 -8.35 -13.10
C ARG A 211 0.81 -9.10 -14.41
N GLU A 212 -0.35 -9.69 -14.59
CA GLU A 212 -0.71 -10.42 -15.82
C GLU A 212 -1.17 -9.47 -16.92
N ILE A 213 -1.71 -8.30 -16.54
CA ILE A 213 -2.24 -7.28 -17.45
C ILE A 213 -1.63 -5.92 -17.09
N GLY A 214 -1.12 -5.18 -18.07
CA GLY A 214 -0.59 -3.81 -17.93
C GLY A 214 0.94 -3.73 -17.88
N GLU A 215 1.47 -2.53 -18.14
CA GLU A 215 2.90 -2.25 -18.19
C GLU A 215 3.43 -1.62 -16.89
N SER A 216 4.68 -1.94 -16.54
CA SER A 216 5.36 -1.32 -15.40
C SER A 216 5.78 0.12 -15.75
N LYS A 217 5.33 1.10 -14.96
CA LYS A 217 5.59 2.54 -15.19
C LYS A 217 6.87 3.03 -14.50
N MET A 218 7.89 2.18 -14.32
CA MET A 218 9.18 2.63 -13.77
C MET A 218 9.99 3.38 -14.83
N SER A 219 10.25 4.66 -14.60
CA SER A 219 11.21 5.45 -15.37
C SER A 219 12.47 5.73 -14.55
N ILE A 220 13.60 5.95 -15.24
CA ILE A 220 14.89 6.32 -14.63
C ILE A 220 14.74 7.60 -13.78
N ASN A 221 13.92 8.56 -14.23
CA ASN A 221 13.70 9.82 -13.51
C ASN A 221 13.07 9.59 -12.12
N ILE A 222 12.13 8.66 -12.01
CA ILE A 222 11.50 8.28 -10.72
C ILE A 222 12.55 7.70 -9.76
N PHE A 223 13.54 6.97 -10.28
CA PHE A 223 14.62 6.43 -9.47
C PHE A 223 15.53 7.54 -8.90
N TYR A 224 15.97 8.50 -9.73
CA TYR A 224 16.79 9.61 -9.25
C TYR A 224 16.05 10.49 -8.26
N GLU A 225 14.78 10.81 -8.51
CA GLU A 225 13.94 11.56 -7.58
C GLU A 225 13.84 10.86 -6.24
N ALA A 226 13.59 9.56 -6.24
CA ALA A 226 13.52 8.77 -5.02
C ALA A 226 14.88 8.72 -4.30
N PHE A 227 15.98 8.57 -5.02
CA PHE A 227 17.32 8.49 -4.46
C PHE A 227 17.69 9.76 -3.66
N PHE A 228 17.63 10.93 -4.28
CA PHE A 228 17.92 12.20 -3.60
C PHE A 228 16.82 12.59 -2.60
N GLY A 229 15.58 12.26 -2.91
CA GLY A 229 14.45 12.52 -2.03
C GLY A 229 14.56 11.82 -0.67
N ILE A 230 14.99 10.54 -0.64
CA ILE A 230 15.18 9.77 0.59
C ILE A 230 16.29 10.38 1.45
N LEU A 231 17.41 10.80 0.84
CA LEU A 231 18.48 11.50 1.55
C LEU A 231 17.96 12.82 2.17
N GLY A 232 17.25 13.62 1.37
CA GLY A 232 16.63 14.87 1.84
C GLY A 232 15.62 14.65 2.95
N MET A 233 14.81 13.60 2.87
CA MET A 233 13.87 13.19 3.92
C MET A 233 14.61 12.85 5.23
N LYS A 234 15.71 12.10 5.16
CA LYS A 234 16.53 11.77 6.33
C LYS A 234 17.12 13.02 6.97
N ILE A 235 17.71 13.92 6.19
CA ILE A 235 18.30 15.18 6.69
C ILE A 235 17.20 16.03 7.36
N LYS A 236 16.06 16.22 6.70
CA LYS A 236 14.93 16.96 7.27
C LYS A 236 14.47 16.38 8.61
N SER A 237 14.44 15.05 8.74
CA SER A 237 14.02 14.40 9.98
C SER A 237 14.99 14.57 11.16
N LEU A 238 16.22 15.03 10.91
CA LEU A 238 17.18 15.37 11.96
C LEU A 238 17.02 16.81 12.45
N VAL A 239 16.52 17.69 11.58
CA VAL A 239 16.36 19.12 11.86
C VAL A 239 14.95 19.45 12.38
N PHE A 240 13.94 18.81 11.80
CA PHE A 240 12.54 19.04 12.13
C PHE A 240 11.93 17.80 12.77
N PRO A 241 11.50 17.87 14.05
CA PRO A 241 10.85 16.73 14.70
C PRO A 241 9.52 16.40 14.01
N LEU A 242 9.22 15.09 13.92
CA LEU A 242 7.94 14.62 13.42
C LEU A 242 6.85 14.84 14.48
N LYS A 243 5.62 15.10 14.01
CA LYS A 243 4.44 15.25 14.85
C LYS A 243 3.90 13.89 15.26
N SER A 244 3.79 13.64 16.53
CA SER A 244 3.13 12.45 17.10
C SER A 244 1.61 12.59 17.14
#